data_f5a07d9cd0240756e7e6ad951c576328
#
_entry.id   f5a07d9cd0240756e7e6ad951c576328
#
_cell.length_a   1.000
_cell.length_b   1.000
_cell.length_c   1.000
_cell.angle_alpha   90.00
_cell.angle_beta   90.00
_cell.angle_gamma   90.00
#
_symmetry.space_group_name_H-M   'P 1'
#
loop_
_entity.id
_entity.type
_entity.pdbx_description
1 polymer ?
#
loop_
_entity_poly.entity_id
_entity_poly.type
_entity_poly.pdbx_seq_one_letter_code
_entity_poly.pdbx_strand_id
1 'polypeptide(L)'
;PLYSSAASDVYKRQHREFPQAEVLMGTATAGIAHAAIAAHLLGLPMGYVRSGSKDHGRKNQIEGRLEAGQRVVVIEDLISTGGSVLDTVAALREAGAEVLGVVSIFTYGMKKGVERMVEAKVKSVSLTNLDTIARVGAEEHYITEADVARLLAFRDDPADESWIKKGGTN
;
A
#
# COMPACT_ATOMS: atom_id res chain seq x y z
N PRO A 1 -16.83 11.33 -19.60
CA PRO A 1 -16.56 10.25 -18.67
C PRO A 1 -15.56 10.71 -17.63
N LEU A 2 -15.98 10.66 -16.39
CA LEU A 2 -15.05 10.85 -15.29
C LEU A 2 -14.19 9.60 -15.23
N TYR A 3 -12.95 9.70 -15.68
CA TYR A 3 -12.00 8.62 -15.57
C TYR A 3 -11.81 8.30 -14.08
N SER A 4 -12.19 7.10 -13.67
CA SER A 4 -11.80 6.59 -12.36
C SER A 4 -10.30 6.42 -12.40
N SER A 5 -9.58 7.32 -11.74
CA SER A 5 -8.14 7.15 -11.55
C SER A 5 -7.92 6.36 -10.27
N ALA A 6 -6.78 5.66 -10.17
CA ALA A 6 -6.39 4.97 -8.93
C ALA A 6 -6.46 5.90 -7.70
N ALA A 7 -6.11 7.19 -7.87
CA ALA A 7 -6.22 8.18 -6.81
C ALA A 7 -7.66 8.48 -6.40
N SER A 8 -8.61 8.51 -7.35
CA SER A 8 -10.03 8.67 -7.06
C SER A 8 -10.59 7.47 -6.30
N ASP A 9 -10.13 6.28 -6.61
CA ASP A 9 -10.58 5.06 -5.92
C ASP A 9 -9.91 4.93 -4.54
N VAL A 10 -8.66 5.37 -4.39
CA VAL A 10 -8.00 5.54 -3.08
C VAL A 10 -8.80 6.48 -2.19
N TYR A 11 -9.21 7.65 -2.71
CA TYR A 11 -10.06 8.60 -2.00
C TYR A 11 -11.34 7.96 -1.46
N LYS A 12 -12.11 7.27 -2.33
CA LYS A 12 -13.36 6.62 -1.93
C LYS A 12 -13.15 5.54 -0.88
N ARG A 13 -12.11 4.72 -1.07
CA ARG A 13 -11.74 3.66 -0.13
C ARG A 13 -11.33 4.24 1.21
N GLN A 14 -10.47 5.26 1.21
CA GLN A 14 -10.00 5.93 2.41
C GLN A 14 -11.18 6.53 3.20
N HIS A 15 -12.06 7.27 2.54
CA HIS A 15 -13.21 7.90 3.17
C HIS A 15 -14.17 6.88 3.80
N ARG A 16 -14.38 5.73 3.15
CA ARG A 16 -15.24 4.66 3.66
C ARG A 16 -14.63 3.94 4.85
N GLU A 17 -13.33 3.60 4.76
CA GLU A 17 -12.67 2.76 5.76
C GLU A 17 -12.16 3.54 6.98
N PHE A 18 -11.85 4.82 6.79
CA PHE A 18 -11.25 5.70 7.79
C PHE A 18 -11.85 7.11 7.73
N PRO A 19 -13.18 7.27 7.94
CA PRO A 19 -13.85 8.58 7.84
C PRO A 19 -13.35 9.59 8.88
N GLN A 20 -12.70 9.13 9.95
CA GLN A 20 -12.16 9.96 11.03
C GLN A 20 -10.73 10.45 10.79
N ALA A 21 -10.16 10.20 9.61
CA ALA A 21 -8.80 10.67 9.27
C ALA A 21 -8.74 12.20 9.24
N GLU A 22 -7.66 12.74 9.78
CA GLU A 22 -7.39 14.18 9.85
C GLU A 22 -6.24 14.59 8.91
N VAL A 23 -5.36 13.66 8.59
CA VAL A 23 -4.20 13.88 7.73
C VAL A 23 -3.95 12.66 6.86
N LEU A 24 -3.57 12.85 5.60
CA LEU A 24 -3.07 11.77 4.75
C LEU A 24 -1.55 11.87 4.61
N MET A 25 -0.86 10.74 4.77
CA MET A 25 0.59 10.64 4.65
C MET A 25 0.98 9.66 3.55
N GLY A 26 1.63 10.16 2.50
CA GLY A 26 2.14 9.32 1.42
C GLY A 26 3.44 8.62 1.80
N THR A 27 3.61 7.35 1.41
CA THR A 27 4.93 6.72 1.44
C THR A 27 5.73 7.17 0.21
N ALA A 28 6.92 7.71 0.42
CA ALA A 28 7.78 8.07 -0.69
C ALA A 28 8.27 6.82 -1.45
N THR A 29 8.22 6.82 -2.79
CA THR A 29 7.98 8.00 -3.65
C THR A 29 6.57 7.96 -4.26
N ALA A 30 6.08 6.82 -4.70
CA ALA A 30 4.88 6.70 -5.51
C ALA A 30 3.59 7.02 -4.73
N GLY A 31 3.53 6.75 -3.43
CA GLY A 31 2.40 7.10 -2.57
C GLY A 31 2.15 8.60 -2.45
N ILE A 32 3.15 9.46 -2.70
CA ILE A 32 3.03 10.92 -2.55
C ILE A 32 1.94 11.49 -3.46
N ALA A 33 1.98 11.18 -4.75
CA ALA A 33 1.01 11.72 -5.71
C ALA A 33 -0.42 11.29 -5.38
N HIS A 34 -0.62 10.04 -5.00
CA HIS A 34 -1.91 9.50 -4.61
C HIS A 34 -2.44 10.12 -3.32
N ALA A 35 -1.57 10.35 -2.33
CA ALA A 35 -1.91 11.06 -1.10
C ALA A 35 -2.33 12.51 -1.39
N ALA A 36 -1.61 13.21 -2.26
CA ALA A 36 -1.91 14.60 -2.62
C ALA A 36 -3.28 14.73 -3.30
N ILE A 37 -3.58 13.87 -4.27
CA ILE A 37 -4.88 13.90 -4.97
C ILE A 37 -6.02 13.50 -4.01
N ALA A 38 -5.85 12.45 -3.22
CA ALA A 38 -6.86 12.02 -2.26
C ALA A 38 -7.11 13.09 -1.18
N ALA A 39 -6.08 13.72 -0.65
CA ALA A 39 -6.18 14.79 0.33
C ALA A 39 -6.91 16.02 -0.23
N HIS A 40 -6.58 16.41 -1.48
CA HIS A 40 -7.27 17.49 -2.17
C HIS A 40 -8.78 17.22 -2.31
N LEU A 41 -9.16 16.00 -2.72
CA LEU A 41 -10.57 15.61 -2.89
C LEU A 41 -11.32 15.53 -1.54
N LEU A 42 -10.63 15.27 -0.45
CA LEU A 42 -11.18 15.20 0.91
C LEU A 42 -11.16 16.53 1.66
N GLY A 43 -10.43 17.53 1.15
CA GLY A 43 -10.18 18.77 1.88
C GLY A 43 -9.31 18.56 3.13
N LEU A 44 -8.44 17.53 3.14
CA LEU A 44 -7.56 17.19 4.24
C LEU A 44 -6.13 17.70 3.99
N PRO A 45 -5.38 18.05 5.04
CA PRO A 45 -3.95 18.25 4.93
C PRO A 45 -3.23 16.95 4.56
N MET A 46 -2.08 17.09 3.89
CA MET A 46 -1.23 15.97 3.54
C MET A 46 0.24 16.24 3.84
N GLY A 47 0.98 15.19 4.01
CA GLY A 47 2.43 15.14 4.03
C GLY A 47 2.92 13.82 3.44
N TYR A 48 4.20 13.55 3.59
CA TYR A 48 4.76 12.26 3.18
C TYR A 48 5.96 11.87 4.05
N VAL A 49 6.30 10.59 4.02
CA VAL A 49 7.45 10.06 4.75
C VAL A 49 8.48 9.57 3.74
N ARG A 50 9.69 10.13 3.81
CA ARG A 50 10.82 9.71 2.98
C ARG A 50 11.37 8.37 3.46
N SER A 51 11.81 7.53 2.54
CA SER A 51 12.67 6.40 2.86
C SER A 51 13.98 6.95 3.42
N GLY A 52 14.24 6.77 4.72
CA GLY A 52 15.41 7.34 5.37
C GLY A 52 16.63 6.45 5.30
N SER A 53 17.83 7.05 5.20
CA SER A 53 19.06 6.41 5.63
C SER A 53 19.07 6.32 7.17
N LYS A 54 19.65 5.26 7.71
CA LYS A 54 19.68 4.96 9.17
C LYS A 54 20.41 6.00 10.03
N ASP A 55 21.05 7.01 9.43
CA ASP A 55 22.00 7.86 10.11
C ASP A 55 21.46 9.16 10.71
N HIS A 56 20.20 9.55 10.48
CA HIS A 56 19.69 10.88 10.87
C HIS A 56 18.36 10.88 11.64
N GLY A 57 18.03 9.85 12.38
CA GLY A 57 16.82 9.79 13.22
C GLY A 57 15.50 9.88 12.42
N ARG A 58 14.53 9.07 12.75
CA ARG A 58 13.24 8.97 12.01
C ARG A 58 12.41 10.26 11.95
N LYS A 59 12.64 11.18 12.89
CA LYS A 59 11.92 12.47 12.96
C LYS A 59 12.17 13.38 11.76
N ASN A 60 13.30 13.22 11.07
CA ASN A 60 13.64 14.03 9.89
C ASN A 60 13.13 13.43 8.56
N GLN A 61 12.34 12.36 8.63
CA GLN A 61 11.78 11.70 7.43
C GLN A 61 10.42 12.25 7.03
N ILE A 62 9.71 12.92 7.95
CA ILE A 62 8.36 13.43 7.71
C ILE A 62 8.44 14.82 7.09
N GLU A 63 7.84 14.96 5.92
CA GLU A 63 7.68 16.23 5.22
C GLU A 63 6.21 16.64 5.26
N GLY A 64 5.97 17.91 5.60
CA GLY A 64 4.64 18.45 5.85
C GLY A 64 4.40 18.67 7.35
N ARG A 65 3.21 19.20 7.65
CA ARG A 65 2.82 19.46 9.04
C ARG A 65 2.13 18.22 9.63
N LEU A 66 2.64 17.76 10.76
CA LEU A 66 2.06 16.68 11.57
C LEU A 66 2.12 17.10 13.04
N GLU A 67 1.01 16.98 13.74
CA GLU A 67 0.90 17.25 15.16
C GLU A 67 0.68 15.95 15.93
N ALA A 68 1.24 15.86 17.13
CA ALA A 68 1.03 14.70 17.99
C ALA A 68 -0.47 14.53 18.31
N GLY A 69 -0.94 13.30 18.29
CA GLY A 69 -2.35 12.93 18.47
C GLY A 69 -3.21 13.02 17.21
N GLN A 70 -2.72 13.56 16.10
CA GLN A 70 -3.48 13.57 14.85
C GLN A 70 -3.70 12.15 14.31
N ARG A 71 -4.91 11.91 13.80
CA ARG A 71 -5.33 10.65 13.18
C ARG A 71 -4.93 10.60 11.72
N VAL A 72 -4.01 9.71 11.41
CA VAL A 72 -3.35 9.63 10.11
C VAL A 72 -3.74 8.37 9.37
N VAL A 73 -3.98 8.48 8.07
CA VAL A 73 -4.01 7.35 7.14
C VAL A 73 -2.81 7.41 6.21
N VAL A 74 -2.10 6.31 6.11
CA VAL A 74 -0.97 6.16 5.17
C VAL A 74 -1.51 5.76 3.80
N ILE A 75 -1.02 6.42 2.77
CA ILE A 75 -1.33 6.11 1.37
C ILE A 75 -0.09 5.52 0.70
N GLU A 76 -0.27 4.35 0.12
CA GLU A 76 0.78 3.59 -0.56
C GLU A 76 0.34 3.23 -1.97
N ASP A 77 1.26 3.03 -2.89
CA ASP A 77 0.96 2.49 -4.22
C ASP A 77 0.87 0.96 -4.18
N LEU A 78 1.88 0.31 -3.63
CA LEU A 78 2.03 -1.14 -3.68
C LEU A 78 2.56 -1.72 -2.37
N ILE A 79 1.92 -2.80 -1.90
CA ILE A 79 2.39 -3.58 -0.76
C ILE A 79 2.86 -4.96 -1.23
N SER A 80 4.15 -5.25 -1.08
CA SER A 80 4.73 -6.58 -1.25
C SER A 80 4.93 -7.27 0.11
N THR A 81 6.10 -7.13 0.70
CA THR A 81 6.45 -7.66 2.04
C THR A 81 6.16 -6.68 3.18
N GLY A 82 5.63 -5.49 2.87
CA GLY A 82 5.21 -4.50 3.85
C GLY A 82 6.34 -3.70 4.53
N GLY A 83 7.61 -3.87 4.12
CA GLY A 83 8.73 -3.21 4.79
C GLY A 83 8.62 -1.68 4.76
N SER A 84 8.56 -1.10 3.57
CA SER A 84 8.51 0.35 3.35
C SER A 84 7.35 1.03 4.09
N VAL A 85 6.14 0.50 3.92
CA VAL A 85 4.95 1.09 4.55
C VAL A 85 4.97 0.96 6.07
N LEU A 86 5.53 -0.11 6.62
CA LEU A 86 5.68 -0.28 8.07
C LEU A 86 6.76 0.64 8.66
N ASP A 87 7.83 0.95 7.92
CA ASP A 87 8.80 1.97 8.31
C ASP A 87 8.12 3.35 8.35
N THR A 88 7.25 3.66 7.39
CA THR A 88 6.41 4.86 7.38
C THR A 88 5.50 4.92 8.61
N VAL A 89 4.77 3.84 8.91
CA VAL A 89 3.91 3.74 10.09
C VAL A 89 4.71 3.95 11.38
N ALA A 90 5.89 3.34 11.48
CA ALA A 90 6.74 3.48 12.66
C ALA A 90 7.21 4.92 12.86
N ALA A 91 7.64 5.60 11.78
CA ALA A 91 8.07 7.00 11.84
C ALA A 91 6.94 7.94 12.28
N LEU A 92 5.72 7.73 11.78
CA LEU A 92 4.54 8.51 12.15
C LEU A 92 4.14 8.30 13.62
N ARG A 93 4.16 7.05 14.09
CA ARG A 93 3.90 6.73 15.50
C ARG A 93 4.95 7.30 16.44
N GLU A 94 6.23 7.27 16.05
CA GLU A 94 7.33 7.88 16.79
C GLU A 94 7.19 9.41 16.88
N ALA A 95 6.61 10.03 15.86
CA ALA A 95 6.25 11.45 15.87
C ALA A 95 4.98 11.77 16.70
N GLY A 96 4.34 10.77 17.27
CA GLY A 96 3.16 10.90 18.13
C GLY A 96 1.82 10.85 17.40
N ALA A 97 1.77 10.49 16.13
CA ALA A 97 0.52 10.35 15.39
C ALA A 97 -0.22 9.06 15.76
N GLU A 98 -1.56 9.12 15.72
CA GLU A 98 -2.43 7.96 15.75
C GLU A 98 -2.60 7.42 14.32
N VAL A 99 -1.86 6.36 13.96
CA VAL A 99 -2.00 5.74 12.64
C VAL A 99 -3.21 4.82 12.62
N LEU A 100 -4.27 5.25 11.94
CA LEU A 100 -5.53 4.51 11.80
C LEU A 100 -5.38 3.28 10.90
N GLY A 101 -4.57 3.40 9.85
CA GLY A 101 -4.31 2.31 8.92
C GLY A 101 -3.62 2.77 7.64
N VAL A 102 -3.59 1.85 6.69
CA VAL A 102 -2.98 2.01 5.36
C VAL A 102 -4.03 1.77 4.29
N VAL A 103 -4.05 2.61 3.27
CA VAL A 103 -4.77 2.37 2.01
C VAL A 103 -3.76 2.28 0.89
N SER A 104 -3.77 1.18 0.14
CA SER A 104 -2.92 1.00 -1.03
C SER A 104 -3.72 0.76 -2.31
N ILE A 105 -3.12 1.01 -3.46
CA ILE A 105 -3.72 0.67 -4.75
C ILE A 105 -3.67 -0.84 -4.94
N PHE A 106 -2.50 -1.43 -4.74
CA PHE A 106 -2.25 -2.83 -5.00
C PHE A 106 -1.56 -3.54 -3.84
N THR A 107 -1.88 -4.82 -3.66
CA THR A 107 -1.07 -5.72 -2.82
C THR A 107 -0.81 -7.03 -3.52
N TYR A 108 0.41 -7.55 -3.38
CA TYR A 108 0.69 -8.94 -3.75
C TYR A 108 -0.04 -9.95 -2.87
N GLY A 109 -0.41 -9.57 -1.63
CA GLY A 109 -1.00 -10.50 -0.66
C GLY A 109 -0.01 -11.55 -0.16
N MET A 110 1.29 -11.27 -0.22
CA MET A 110 2.33 -12.18 0.27
C MET A 110 2.16 -12.45 1.76
N LYS A 111 2.28 -13.71 2.17
CA LYS A 111 2.15 -14.15 3.56
C LYS A 111 2.95 -13.28 4.54
N LYS A 112 4.24 -13.05 4.22
CA LYS A 112 5.13 -12.21 5.03
C LYS A 112 4.61 -10.77 5.20
N GLY A 113 3.99 -10.19 4.16
CA GLY A 113 3.42 -8.85 4.23
C GLY A 113 2.20 -8.81 5.14
N VAL A 114 1.30 -9.79 5.00
CA VAL A 114 0.10 -9.92 5.83
C VAL A 114 0.47 -10.11 7.31
N GLU A 115 1.37 -11.03 7.62
CA GLU A 115 1.84 -11.32 8.98
C GLU A 115 2.43 -10.06 9.64
N ARG A 116 3.29 -9.33 8.93
CA ARG A 116 3.88 -8.08 9.44
C ARG A 116 2.85 -6.99 9.74
N MET A 117 1.82 -6.84 8.89
CA MET A 117 0.74 -5.87 9.16
C MET A 117 -0.03 -6.24 10.42
N VAL A 118 -0.31 -7.53 10.63
CA VAL A 118 -0.98 -8.04 11.84
C VAL A 118 -0.11 -7.79 13.08
N GLU A 119 1.17 -8.15 13.03
CA GLU A 119 2.12 -7.93 14.13
C GLU A 119 2.24 -6.44 14.50
N ALA A 120 2.30 -5.58 13.48
CA ALA A 120 2.34 -4.12 13.66
C ALA A 120 1.01 -3.53 14.11
N LYS A 121 -0.06 -4.33 14.20
CA LYS A 121 -1.43 -3.89 14.51
C LYS A 121 -1.87 -2.73 13.60
N VAL A 122 -1.70 -2.93 12.29
CA VAL A 122 -2.06 -1.95 11.27
C VAL A 122 -3.16 -2.52 10.38
N LYS A 123 -4.32 -1.87 10.37
CA LYS A 123 -5.37 -2.17 9.40
C LYS A 123 -4.87 -1.75 8.02
N SER A 124 -4.79 -2.69 7.08
CA SER A 124 -4.41 -2.44 5.69
C SER A 124 -5.55 -2.80 4.75
N VAL A 125 -5.85 -1.89 3.84
CA VAL A 125 -6.90 -2.05 2.83
C VAL A 125 -6.33 -1.69 1.46
N SER A 126 -6.46 -2.60 0.50
CA SER A 126 -6.02 -2.37 -0.88
C SER A 126 -7.22 -2.29 -1.83
N LEU A 127 -7.08 -1.56 -2.92
CA LEU A 127 -8.12 -1.49 -3.96
C LEU A 127 -8.22 -2.80 -4.72
N THR A 128 -7.06 -3.41 -5.02
CA THR A 128 -6.96 -4.69 -5.70
C THR A 128 -5.76 -5.50 -5.20
N ASN A 129 -5.65 -6.74 -5.65
CA ASN A 129 -4.60 -7.66 -5.28
C ASN A 129 -4.18 -8.55 -6.46
N LEU A 130 -3.10 -9.32 -6.29
CA LEU A 130 -2.57 -10.19 -7.34
C LEU A 130 -3.57 -11.24 -7.82
N ASP A 131 -4.34 -11.84 -6.90
CA ASP A 131 -5.35 -12.87 -7.25
C ASP A 131 -6.39 -12.30 -8.21
N THR A 132 -6.91 -11.12 -7.89
CA THR A 132 -7.91 -10.45 -8.72
C THR A 132 -7.36 -10.08 -10.10
N ILE A 133 -6.14 -9.52 -10.14
CA ILE A 133 -5.51 -9.11 -11.42
C ILE A 133 -5.20 -10.35 -12.27
N ALA A 134 -4.67 -11.41 -11.67
CA ALA A 134 -4.35 -12.64 -12.40
C ALA A 134 -5.61 -13.28 -12.98
N ARG A 135 -6.69 -13.38 -12.18
CA ARG A 135 -7.98 -13.93 -12.66
C ARG A 135 -8.56 -13.10 -13.81
N VAL A 136 -8.65 -11.79 -13.66
CA VAL A 136 -9.16 -10.89 -14.72
C VAL A 136 -8.27 -10.95 -15.96
N GLY A 137 -6.93 -11.02 -15.78
CA GLY A 137 -6.00 -11.16 -16.90
C GLY A 137 -6.22 -12.45 -17.70
N ALA A 138 -6.59 -13.55 -17.05
CA ALA A 138 -6.94 -14.80 -17.73
C ALA A 138 -8.32 -14.72 -18.41
N GLU A 139 -9.33 -14.16 -17.73
CA GLU A 139 -10.67 -13.93 -18.29
C GLU A 139 -10.63 -13.06 -19.56
N GLU A 140 -9.78 -12.04 -19.56
CA GLU A 140 -9.56 -11.11 -20.68
C GLU A 140 -8.50 -11.61 -21.69
N HIS A 141 -7.98 -12.83 -21.54
CA HIS A 141 -6.99 -13.47 -22.43
C HIS A 141 -5.63 -12.73 -22.53
N TYR A 142 -5.25 -11.93 -21.53
CA TYR A 142 -3.90 -11.35 -21.45
C TYR A 142 -2.86 -12.36 -20.98
N ILE A 143 -3.27 -13.32 -20.16
CA ILE A 143 -2.44 -14.41 -19.65
C ILE A 143 -3.23 -15.72 -19.71
N THR A 144 -2.54 -16.85 -19.57
CA THR A 144 -3.17 -18.17 -19.52
C THR A 144 -3.49 -18.61 -18.08
N GLU A 145 -4.35 -19.61 -17.92
CA GLU A 145 -4.57 -20.24 -16.59
C GLU A 145 -3.29 -20.83 -16.00
N ALA A 146 -2.36 -21.28 -16.83
CA ALA A 146 -1.05 -21.75 -16.40
C ALA A 146 -0.21 -20.59 -15.82
N ASP A 147 -0.33 -19.39 -16.36
CA ASP A 147 0.34 -18.19 -15.83
C ASP A 147 -0.28 -17.75 -14.51
N VAL A 148 -1.61 -17.88 -14.36
CA VAL A 148 -2.28 -17.65 -13.06
C VAL A 148 -1.67 -18.54 -11.99
N ALA A 149 -1.54 -19.85 -12.27
CA ALA A 149 -0.95 -20.80 -11.33
C ALA A 149 0.49 -20.45 -10.96
N ARG A 150 1.28 -19.95 -11.91
CA ARG A 150 2.65 -19.46 -11.67
C ARG A 150 2.67 -18.23 -10.76
N LEU A 151 1.83 -17.23 -11.05
CA LEU A 151 1.73 -16.00 -10.27
C LEU A 151 1.33 -16.26 -8.82
N LEU A 152 0.37 -17.16 -8.60
CA LEU A 152 -0.05 -17.55 -7.26
C LEU A 152 1.05 -18.33 -6.52
N ALA A 153 1.77 -19.22 -7.19
CA ALA A 153 2.91 -19.93 -6.59
C ALA A 153 4.04 -18.95 -6.20
N PHE A 154 4.37 -17.98 -7.06
CA PHE A 154 5.30 -16.90 -6.72
C PHE A 154 4.84 -16.09 -5.50
N ARG A 155 3.56 -15.71 -5.42
CA ARG A 155 3.01 -14.99 -4.27
C ARG A 155 3.18 -15.77 -2.96
N ASP A 156 2.91 -17.07 -3.00
CA ASP A 156 2.93 -17.94 -1.83
C ASP A 156 4.34 -18.18 -1.31
N ASP A 157 5.30 -18.41 -2.20
CA ASP A 157 6.72 -18.52 -1.87
C ASP A 157 7.62 -17.97 -2.99
N PRO A 158 7.98 -16.67 -2.94
CA PRO A 158 8.84 -16.05 -3.94
C PRO A 158 10.27 -16.63 -3.96
N ALA A 159 10.70 -17.29 -2.89
CA ALA A 159 12.02 -17.91 -2.79
C ALA A 159 12.10 -19.31 -3.41
N ASP A 160 10.96 -19.97 -3.58
CA ASP A 160 10.86 -21.24 -4.30
C ASP A 160 10.79 -20.98 -5.81
N GLU A 161 11.90 -21.12 -6.51
CA GLU A 161 11.97 -20.89 -7.97
C GLU A 161 11.17 -21.92 -8.81
N SER A 162 10.55 -22.92 -8.20
CA SER A 162 9.75 -23.94 -8.89
C SER A 162 8.57 -23.34 -9.68
N TRP A 163 8.08 -22.18 -9.28
CA TRP A 163 7.02 -21.44 -9.98
C TRP A 163 7.41 -21.08 -11.43
N ILE A 164 8.70 -20.87 -11.72
CA ILE A 164 9.22 -20.56 -13.05
C ILE A 164 8.89 -21.69 -14.04
N LYS A 165 8.90 -22.95 -13.57
CA LYS A 165 8.67 -24.16 -14.36
C LYS A 165 7.20 -24.62 -14.35
N LYS A 166 6.36 -24.10 -13.47
CA LYS A 166 4.94 -24.46 -13.42
C LYS A 166 4.23 -23.86 -14.64
N GLY A 167 3.74 -24.69 -15.54
CA GLY A 167 2.97 -24.29 -16.73
C GLY A 167 3.78 -24.01 -18.00
N GLY A 168 5.07 -24.24 -18.00
CA GLY A 168 5.85 -24.18 -19.24
C GLY A 168 5.58 -25.42 -20.10
N THR A 169 4.76 -25.27 -21.15
CA THR A 169 4.98 -26.04 -22.38
C THR A 169 6.20 -25.42 -23.06
N ASN A 170 7.22 -26.25 -23.34
CA ASN A 170 8.37 -25.90 -24.16
C ASN A 170 7.94 -25.29 -25.48
#